data_b3e3597984279210f61189291bb1ffb4
#
_entry.id   b3e3597984279210f61189291bb1ffb4
#
_cell.length_a   1.000
_cell.length_b   1.000
_cell.length_c   1.000
_cell.angle_alpha   90.00
_cell.angle_beta   90.00
_cell.angle_gamma   90.00
#
_symmetry.space_group_name_H-M   'P 1'
#
loop_
_entity.id
_entity.type
_entity.pdbx_description
1 polymer ?
#
loop_
_entity_poly.entity_id
_entity_poly.type
_entity_poly.pdbx_seq_one_letter_code
_entity_poly.pdbx_strand_id
1 'polypeptide(L)'
;MLPIDRWIMERVNETTIRAAQLLNEFEIGQARHEIDELFWSDFCDFYIEIAKERLYQPQKHGEENCRSGQTALYYSLLGILKLYAIYTPYMTDYIFQEYYRQYEKEISLHQTIWQTKTTQTEYLEFGEHVKATLTQVRKDKTQKQMSMKDPIEKLTITCPKAYREFYQKTLGDLYACTAAEKIMIRS
;
A
#
# COMPACT_ATOMS: atom_id res chain seq x y z
N MET A 1 -2.26 3.39 13.80
CA MET A 1 -1.92 3.06 12.39
C MET A 1 -2.53 4.11 11.50
N LEU A 2 -1.78 4.63 10.54
CA LEU A 2 -2.26 5.65 9.60
C LEU A 2 -3.28 5.08 8.61
N PRO A 3 -4.22 5.91 8.08
CA PRO A 3 -5.23 5.44 7.13
C PRO A 3 -4.65 4.80 5.87
N ILE A 4 -3.56 5.34 5.34
CA ILE A 4 -2.90 4.80 4.15
C ILE A 4 -2.22 3.44 4.42
N ASP A 5 -1.75 3.21 5.65
CA ASP A 5 -1.20 1.93 6.06
C ASP A 5 -2.31 0.88 6.23
N ARG A 6 -3.50 1.31 6.69
CA ARG A 6 -4.68 0.47 6.70
C ARG A 6 -5.14 0.10 5.30
N TRP A 7 -5.13 1.07 4.38
CA TRP A 7 -5.48 0.82 2.99
C TRP A 7 -4.71 -0.36 2.39
N ILE A 8 -3.38 -0.36 2.46
CA ILE A 8 -2.62 -1.46 1.83
C ILE A 8 -2.89 -2.81 2.50
N MET A 9 -3.09 -2.84 3.82
CA MET A 9 -3.45 -4.06 4.52
C MET A 9 -4.85 -4.56 4.13
N GLU A 10 -5.81 -3.66 3.93
CA GLU A 10 -7.15 -4.02 3.44
C GLU A 10 -7.12 -4.46 1.96
N ARG A 11 -6.24 -3.87 1.13
CA ARG A 11 -6.02 -4.34 -0.26
C ARG A 11 -5.48 -5.77 -0.28
N VAL A 12 -4.50 -6.10 0.57
CA VAL A 12 -4.00 -7.47 0.73
C VAL A 12 -5.13 -8.42 1.15
N ASN A 13 -5.96 -8.03 2.12
CA ASN A 13 -7.08 -8.83 2.58
C ASN A 13 -8.13 -9.04 1.47
N GLU A 14 -8.52 -7.99 0.76
CA GLU A 14 -9.48 -8.06 -0.35
C GLU A 14 -8.96 -8.95 -1.48
N THR A 15 -7.70 -8.76 -1.89
CA THR A 15 -7.07 -9.61 -2.92
C THR A 15 -6.97 -11.07 -2.46
N THR A 16 -6.71 -11.32 -1.17
CA THR A 16 -6.69 -12.68 -0.62
C THR A 16 -8.06 -13.35 -0.75
N ILE A 17 -9.15 -12.65 -0.42
CA ILE A 17 -10.51 -13.14 -0.58
C ILE A 17 -10.81 -13.45 -2.05
N ARG A 18 -10.49 -12.48 -2.94
CA ARG A 18 -10.75 -12.62 -4.38
C ARG A 18 -9.93 -13.74 -5.02
N ALA A 19 -8.64 -13.82 -4.70
CA ALA A 19 -7.77 -14.89 -5.21
C ALA A 19 -8.26 -16.27 -4.75
N ALA A 20 -8.69 -16.41 -3.48
CA ALA A 20 -9.24 -17.67 -2.98
C ALA A 20 -10.52 -18.08 -3.72
N GLN A 21 -11.42 -17.13 -4.04
CA GLN A 21 -12.61 -17.41 -4.85
C GLN A 21 -12.24 -17.89 -6.25
N LEU A 22 -11.38 -17.16 -6.94
CA LEU A 22 -10.94 -17.50 -8.30
C LEU A 22 -10.23 -18.86 -8.36
N LEU A 23 -9.39 -19.18 -7.37
CA LEU A 23 -8.73 -20.49 -7.30
C LEU A 23 -9.72 -21.64 -7.07
N ASN A 24 -10.77 -21.43 -6.28
CA ASN A 24 -11.85 -22.40 -6.10
C ASN A 24 -12.66 -22.63 -7.39
N GLU A 25 -12.71 -21.64 -8.26
CA GLU A 25 -13.33 -21.69 -9.60
C GLU A 25 -12.35 -22.18 -10.68
N PHE A 26 -11.13 -22.58 -10.31
CA PHE A 26 -10.05 -22.98 -11.22
C PHE A 26 -9.56 -21.86 -12.18
N GLU A 27 -9.88 -20.60 -11.88
CA GLU A 27 -9.46 -19.41 -12.62
C GLU A 27 -8.04 -18.96 -12.21
N ILE A 28 -7.06 -19.85 -12.38
CA ILE A 28 -5.68 -19.70 -11.88
C ILE A 28 -5.01 -18.45 -12.48
N GLY A 29 -5.25 -18.19 -13.76
CA GLY A 29 -4.69 -17.04 -14.49
C GLY A 29 -5.24 -15.70 -13.97
N GLN A 30 -6.54 -15.64 -13.70
CA GLN A 30 -7.19 -14.44 -13.15
C GLN A 30 -6.75 -14.20 -11.70
N ALA A 31 -6.65 -15.25 -10.88
CA ALA A 31 -6.10 -15.14 -9.53
C ALA A 31 -4.68 -14.55 -9.54
N ARG A 32 -3.83 -15.00 -10.48
CA ARG A 32 -2.50 -14.45 -10.67
C ARG A 32 -2.52 -12.97 -11.03
N HIS A 33 -3.41 -12.57 -11.94
CA HIS A 33 -3.53 -11.17 -12.35
C HIS A 33 -3.89 -10.26 -11.18
N GLU A 34 -4.86 -10.64 -10.35
CA GLU A 34 -5.22 -9.88 -9.13
C GLU A 34 -4.04 -9.72 -8.16
N ILE A 35 -3.24 -10.78 -8.00
CA ILE A 35 -2.04 -10.74 -7.15
C ILE A 35 -0.96 -9.83 -7.75
N ASP A 36 -0.75 -9.90 -9.07
CA ASP A 36 0.21 -9.05 -9.78
C ASP A 36 -0.20 -7.56 -9.68
N GLU A 37 -1.49 -7.23 -9.82
CA GLU A 37 -2.00 -5.86 -9.63
C GLU A 37 -1.77 -5.36 -8.20
N LEU A 38 -2.08 -6.16 -7.19
CA LEU A 38 -1.77 -5.83 -5.80
C LEU A 38 -0.29 -5.54 -5.60
N PHE A 39 0.58 -6.41 -6.10
CA PHE A 39 2.02 -6.31 -5.85
C PHE A 39 2.64 -5.14 -6.62
N TRP A 40 2.46 -5.09 -7.93
CA TRP A 40 3.13 -4.09 -8.74
C TRP A 40 2.49 -2.72 -8.62
N SER A 41 1.16 -2.65 -8.78
CA SER A 41 0.44 -1.38 -8.82
C SER A 41 0.26 -0.80 -7.41
N ASP A 42 -0.40 -1.54 -6.50
CA ASP A 42 -0.77 -0.98 -5.20
C ASP A 42 0.40 -0.93 -4.22
N PHE A 43 1.17 -2.01 -4.14
CA PHE A 43 2.25 -2.10 -3.15
C PHE A 43 3.53 -1.39 -3.62
N CYS A 44 4.07 -1.74 -4.80
CA CYS A 44 5.34 -1.19 -5.28
C CYS A 44 5.20 0.27 -5.78
N ASP A 45 4.27 0.53 -6.71
CA ASP A 45 4.18 1.83 -7.37
C ASP A 45 3.54 2.93 -6.51
N PHE A 46 2.69 2.54 -5.54
CA PHE A 46 2.02 3.51 -4.69
C PHE A 46 2.45 3.41 -3.23
N TYR A 47 2.20 2.30 -2.55
CA TYR A 47 2.36 2.25 -1.11
C TYR A 47 3.81 2.48 -0.66
N ILE A 48 4.78 1.79 -1.26
CA ILE A 48 6.20 1.97 -0.92
C ILE A 48 6.62 3.42 -1.16
N GLU A 49 6.22 3.99 -2.29
CA GLU A 49 6.55 5.38 -2.63
C GLU A 49 5.93 6.40 -1.66
N ILE A 50 4.71 6.14 -1.17
CA ILE A 50 4.04 6.99 -0.19
C ILE A 50 4.74 6.89 1.18
N ALA A 51 5.06 5.68 1.63
CA ALA A 51 5.58 5.45 2.98
C ALA A 51 7.09 5.71 3.11
N LYS A 52 7.85 5.69 2.01
CA LYS A 52 9.32 5.64 2.05
C LYS A 52 9.96 6.78 2.83
N GLU A 53 9.51 8.03 2.67
CA GLU A 53 10.17 9.15 3.34
C GLU A 53 10.07 9.04 4.87
N ARG A 54 8.88 8.71 5.42
CA ARG A 54 8.73 8.55 6.87
C ARG A 54 9.45 7.33 7.42
N LEU A 55 9.70 6.32 6.60
CA LEU A 55 10.50 5.15 6.99
C LEU A 55 11.99 5.48 7.06
N TYR A 56 12.50 6.29 6.12
CA TYR A 56 13.90 6.69 6.08
C TYR A 56 14.21 7.90 6.97
N GLN A 57 13.21 8.72 7.31
CA GLN A 57 13.38 9.95 8.11
C GLN A 57 12.40 9.98 9.30
N PRO A 58 12.52 9.03 10.24
CA PRO A 58 11.61 8.96 11.40
C PRO A 58 11.65 10.22 12.27
N GLN A 59 12.79 10.92 12.33
CA GLN A 59 12.93 12.17 13.09
C GLN A 59 12.05 13.29 12.54
N LYS A 60 11.79 13.30 11.21
CA LYS A 60 10.94 14.30 10.55
C LYS A 60 9.45 13.99 10.72
N HIS A 61 9.07 12.72 10.69
CA HIS A 61 7.67 12.27 10.64
C HIS A 61 7.14 11.73 11.97
N GLY A 62 8.01 11.54 12.96
CA GLY A 62 7.69 10.93 14.25
C GLY A 62 7.79 9.39 14.25
N GLU A 63 8.26 8.85 15.37
CA GLU A 63 8.48 7.40 15.53
C GLU A 63 7.20 6.57 15.39
N GLU A 64 6.06 7.10 15.86
CA GLU A 64 4.77 6.41 15.77
C GLU A 64 4.34 6.22 14.32
N ASN A 65 4.49 7.24 13.48
CA ASN A 65 4.18 7.16 12.05
C ASN A 65 5.14 6.23 11.31
N CYS A 66 6.43 6.24 11.67
CA CYS A 66 7.40 5.31 11.13
C CYS A 66 7.03 3.86 11.50
N ARG A 67 6.71 3.61 12.77
CA ARG A 67 6.31 2.28 13.27
C ARG A 67 5.02 1.78 12.61
N SER A 68 4.06 2.68 12.35
CA SER A 68 2.84 2.37 11.59
C SER A 68 3.18 1.83 10.19
N GLY A 69 4.08 2.50 9.45
CA GLY A 69 4.52 2.07 8.13
C GLY A 69 5.32 0.76 8.14
N GLN A 70 6.22 0.60 9.11
CA GLN A 70 6.96 -0.66 9.28
C GLN A 70 6.03 -1.85 9.50
N THR A 71 5.01 -1.67 10.35
CA THR A 71 4.00 -2.70 10.61
C THR A 71 3.23 -3.05 9.35
N ALA A 72 2.77 -2.05 8.60
CA ALA A 72 2.02 -2.27 7.37
C ALA A 72 2.87 -2.91 6.27
N LEU A 73 4.14 -2.50 6.10
CA LEU A 73 5.08 -3.15 5.19
C LEU A 73 5.28 -4.63 5.53
N TYR A 74 5.54 -4.92 6.82
CA TYR A 74 5.78 -6.27 7.28
C TYR A 74 4.61 -7.21 6.94
N TYR A 75 3.40 -6.84 7.38
CA TYR A 75 2.23 -7.70 7.17
C TYR A 75 1.74 -7.74 5.72
N SER A 76 1.84 -6.63 4.99
CA SER A 76 1.44 -6.60 3.58
C SER A 76 2.38 -7.45 2.73
N LEU A 77 3.70 -7.34 2.91
CA LEU A 77 4.65 -8.17 2.16
C LEU A 77 4.51 -9.64 2.54
N LEU A 78 4.32 -9.97 3.82
CA LEU A 78 4.07 -11.36 4.24
C LEU A 78 2.80 -11.92 3.58
N GLY A 79 1.71 -11.15 3.53
CA GLY A 79 0.48 -11.52 2.85
C GLY A 79 0.70 -11.75 1.35
N ILE A 80 1.41 -10.85 0.68
CA ILE A 80 1.78 -10.97 -0.74
C ILE A 80 2.65 -12.22 -0.99
N LEU A 81 3.63 -12.50 -0.14
CA LEU A 81 4.44 -13.73 -0.25
C LEU A 81 3.57 -14.99 -0.15
N LYS A 82 2.60 -15.02 0.76
CA LYS A 82 1.65 -16.14 0.89
C LYS A 82 0.82 -16.32 -0.38
N LEU A 83 0.37 -15.23 -1.00
CA LEU A 83 -0.38 -15.26 -2.27
C LEU A 83 0.49 -15.80 -3.42
N TYR A 84 1.73 -15.34 -3.52
CA TYR A 84 2.66 -15.80 -4.56
C TYR A 84 3.20 -17.22 -4.32
N ALA A 85 3.07 -17.77 -3.13
CA ALA A 85 3.61 -19.10 -2.80
C ALA A 85 3.07 -20.21 -3.72
N ILE A 86 1.87 -20.04 -4.29
CA ILE A 86 1.29 -20.99 -5.27
C ILE A 86 2.05 -20.97 -6.59
N TYR A 87 2.58 -19.81 -7.00
CA TYR A 87 3.20 -19.59 -8.31
C TYR A 87 4.73 -19.66 -8.26
N THR A 88 5.33 -19.23 -7.18
CA THR A 88 6.79 -19.14 -6.99
C THR A 88 7.21 -19.72 -5.64
N PRO A 89 6.93 -21.00 -5.36
CA PRO A 89 7.05 -21.59 -4.02
C PRO A 89 8.45 -21.45 -3.42
N TYR A 90 9.49 -21.72 -4.18
CA TYR A 90 10.87 -21.71 -3.67
C TYR A 90 11.35 -20.29 -3.33
N MET A 91 11.03 -19.30 -4.18
CA MET A 91 11.45 -17.92 -3.97
C MET A 91 10.74 -17.32 -2.75
N THR A 92 9.44 -17.53 -2.63
CA THR A 92 8.66 -16.98 -1.53
C THR A 92 9.04 -17.61 -0.18
N ASP A 93 9.30 -18.90 -0.13
CA ASP A 93 9.77 -19.57 1.10
C ASP A 93 11.20 -19.13 1.43
N TYR A 94 12.09 -18.97 0.44
CA TYR A 94 13.43 -18.43 0.67
C TYR A 94 13.39 -17.03 1.35
N ILE A 95 12.56 -16.11 0.82
CA ILE A 95 12.38 -14.79 1.42
C ILE A 95 11.80 -14.90 2.84
N PHE A 96 10.85 -15.81 3.05
CA PHE A 96 10.28 -16.07 4.36
C PHE A 96 11.35 -16.56 5.34
N GLN A 97 12.20 -17.52 4.97
CA GLN A 97 13.27 -18.05 5.81
C GLN A 97 14.27 -16.97 6.20
N GLU A 98 14.66 -16.09 5.28
CA GLU A 98 15.66 -15.05 5.53
C GLU A 98 15.13 -13.90 6.40
N TYR A 99 13.87 -13.47 6.23
CA TYR A 99 13.39 -12.23 6.82
C TYR A 99 12.26 -12.39 7.83
N TYR A 100 11.49 -13.47 7.80
CA TYR A 100 10.28 -13.65 8.62
C TYR A 100 10.40 -14.79 9.64
N ARG A 101 11.11 -15.85 9.31
CA ARG A 101 11.16 -17.09 10.09
C ARG A 101 11.41 -16.91 11.58
N GLN A 102 12.25 -15.95 11.96
CA GLN A 102 12.58 -15.69 13.36
C GLN A 102 11.44 -15.01 14.15
N TYR A 103 10.47 -14.43 13.45
CA TYR A 103 9.34 -13.69 14.04
C TYR A 103 8.03 -14.45 13.92
N GLU A 104 7.93 -15.40 13.00
CA GLU A 104 6.74 -16.20 12.75
C GLU A 104 6.85 -17.58 13.42
N LYS A 105 5.71 -18.21 13.75
CA LYS A 105 5.66 -19.51 14.41
C LYS A 105 5.97 -20.67 13.44
N GLU A 106 5.49 -20.55 12.22
CA GLU A 106 5.61 -21.56 11.18
C GLU A 106 7.05 -21.69 10.70
N ILE A 107 7.50 -22.92 10.47
CA ILE A 107 8.87 -23.20 10.01
C ILE A 107 9.07 -22.97 8.51
N SER A 108 8.00 -22.85 7.75
CA SER A 108 7.97 -22.56 6.31
C SER A 108 6.72 -21.77 5.95
N LEU A 109 6.82 -20.92 4.94
CA LEU A 109 5.69 -20.17 4.38
C LEU A 109 4.54 -21.09 3.96
N HIS A 110 4.88 -22.29 3.46
CA HIS A 110 3.90 -23.29 3.01
C HIS A 110 3.07 -23.94 4.12
N GLN A 111 3.45 -23.71 5.38
CA GLN A 111 2.65 -24.13 6.54
C GLN A 111 1.73 -23.01 7.05
N THR A 112 1.80 -21.82 6.44
CA THR A 112 0.92 -20.71 6.80
C THR A 112 -0.46 -20.86 6.15
N ILE A 113 -1.46 -20.24 6.78
CA ILE A 113 -2.83 -20.21 6.29
C ILE A 113 -3.16 -18.81 5.79
N TRP A 114 -3.90 -18.71 4.70
CA TRP A 114 -4.51 -17.46 4.28
C TRP A 114 -5.62 -17.08 5.26
N GLN A 115 -5.38 -16.01 6.01
CA GLN A 115 -6.35 -15.47 6.95
C GLN A 115 -7.08 -14.32 6.29
N THR A 116 -8.40 -14.39 6.29
CA THR A 116 -9.25 -13.30 5.78
C THR A 116 -10.12 -12.76 6.90
N LYS A 117 -10.46 -11.50 6.82
CA LYS A 117 -11.38 -10.81 7.72
C LYS A 117 -12.38 -9.98 6.90
N THR A 118 -13.43 -9.49 7.56
CA THR A 118 -14.31 -8.51 6.93
C THR A 118 -13.54 -7.29 6.50
N THR A 119 -13.66 -6.93 5.22
CA THR A 119 -12.95 -5.80 4.62
C THR A 119 -13.55 -4.48 5.11
N GLN A 120 -12.68 -3.54 5.47
CA GLN A 120 -13.07 -2.18 5.85
C GLN A 120 -13.04 -1.28 4.60
N THR A 121 -14.17 -1.17 3.92
CA THR A 121 -14.30 -0.50 2.62
C THR A 121 -13.90 0.99 2.65
N GLU A 122 -14.09 1.65 3.79
CA GLU A 122 -13.70 3.06 3.97
C GLU A 122 -12.22 3.33 3.69
N TYR A 123 -11.33 2.40 4.09
CA TYR A 123 -9.90 2.52 3.81
C TYR A 123 -9.56 2.20 2.36
N LEU A 124 -10.27 1.26 1.74
CA LEU A 124 -10.12 0.96 0.31
C LEU A 124 -10.48 2.18 -0.53
N GLU A 125 -11.64 2.75 -0.32
CA GLU A 125 -12.11 3.94 -1.04
C GLU A 125 -11.17 5.14 -0.80
N PHE A 126 -10.73 5.36 0.44
CA PHE A 126 -9.75 6.40 0.75
C PHE A 126 -8.44 6.22 -0.03
N GLY A 127 -7.90 5.02 -0.06
CA GLY A 127 -6.67 4.73 -0.80
C GLY A 127 -6.81 4.95 -2.30
N GLU A 128 -7.94 4.59 -2.91
CA GLU A 128 -8.21 4.87 -4.32
C GLU A 128 -8.28 6.39 -4.59
N HIS A 129 -8.84 7.17 -3.66
CA HIS A 129 -8.80 8.62 -3.73
C HIS A 129 -7.36 9.17 -3.68
N VAL A 130 -6.51 8.64 -2.81
CA VAL A 130 -5.09 9.03 -2.75
C VAL A 130 -4.37 8.65 -4.03
N LYS A 131 -4.57 7.43 -4.56
CA LYS A 131 -4.01 6.97 -5.84
C LYS A 131 -4.41 7.90 -6.99
N ALA A 132 -5.70 8.23 -7.10
CA ALA A 132 -6.20 9.14 -8.13
C ALA A 132 -5.54 10.52 -8.03
N THR A 133 -5.41 11.06 -6.81
CA THR A 133 -4.73 12.34 -6.55
C THR A 133 -3.28 12.32 -7.00
N LEU A 134 -2.51 11.30 -6.60
CA LEU A 134 -1.09 11.17 -6.96
C LEU A 134 -0.91 10.94 -8.46
N THR A 135 -1.78 10.13 -9.07
CA THR A 135 -1.79 9.90 -10.52
C THR A 135 -2.01 11.20 -11.28
N GLN A 136 -2.95 12.04 -10.83
CA GLN A 136 -3.19 13.34 -11.46
C GLN A 136 -1.98 14.26 -11.33
N VAL A 137 -1.37 14.34 -10.15
CA VAL A 137 -0.15 15.13 -9.93
C VAL A 137 1.00 14.65 -10.83
N ARG A 138 1.20 13.34 -10.97
CA ARG A 138 2.22 12.75 -11.85
C ARG A 138 1.96 13.10 -13.32
N LYS A 139 0.70 13.01 -13.77
CA LYS A 139 0.29 13.43 -15.13
C LYS A 139 0.55 14.91 -15.40
N ASP A 140 0.16 15.78 -14.47
CA ASP A 140 0.34 17.22 -14.60
C ASP A 140 1.82 17.62 -14.68
N LYS A 141 2.67 16.99 -13.84
CA LYS A 141 4.12 17.20 -13.89
C LYS A 141 4.71 16.72 -15.22
N THR A 142 4.32 15.55 -15.70
CA THR A 142 4.79 15.01 -16.99
C THR A 142 4.38 15.91 -18.14
N GLN A 143 3.14 16.40 -18.19
CA GLN A 143 2.67 17.31 -19.22
C GLN A 143 3.43 18.65 -19.24
N LYS A 144 3.86 19.12 -18.06
CA LYS A 144 4.68 20.33 -17.90
C LYS A 144 6.18 20.07 -18.03
N GLN A 145 6.59 18.85 -18.38
CA GLN A 145 7.99 18.43 -18.46
C GLN A 145 8.77 18.66 -17.15
N MET A 146 8.10 18.58 -16.01
CA MET A 146 8.68 18.73 -14.69
C MET A 146 9.15 17.37 -14.15
N SER A 147 10.24 17.40 -13.37
CA SER A 147 10.65 16.24 -12.57
C SER A 147 9.62 15.95 -11.45
N MET A 148 9.52 14.70 -11.02
CA MET A 148 8.68 14.35 -9.86
C MET A 148 9.12 15.09 -8.58
N LYS A 149 10.38 15.48 -8.48
CA LYS A 149 10.96 16.23 -7.35
C LYS A 149 10.76 17.75 -7.43
N ASP A 150 10.36 18.27 -8.59
CA ASP A 150 10.18 19.72 -8.75
C ASP A 150 9.01 20.17 -7.87
N PRO A 151 9.15 21.32 -7.18
CA PRO A 151 8.10 21.83 -6.29
C PRO A 151 6.87 22.27 -7.10
N ILE A 152 5.70 22.10 -6.52
CA ILE A 152 4.45 22.70 -6.98
C ILE A 152 3.95 23.66 -5.90
N GLU A 153 3.64 24.88 -6.29
CA GLU A 153 3.24 25.95 -5.36
C GLU A 153 2.02 25.53 -4.52
N LYS A 154 1.02 24.92 -5.15
CA LYS A 154 -0.24 24.59 -4.49
C LYS A 154 -0.88 23.32 -5.07
N LEU A 155 -1.26 22.40 -4.18
CA LEU A 155 -2.12 21.25 -4.48
C LEU A 155 -3.47 21.43 -3.77
N THR A 156 -4.57 21.39 -4.53
CA THR A 156 -5.92 21.38 -3.95
C THR A 156 -6.50 19.99 -4.12
N ILE A 157 -6.85 19.34 -3.01
CA ILE A 157 -7.47 18.02 -2.98
C ILE A 157 -8.93 18.19 -2.62
N THR A 158 -9.84 17.80 -3.51
CA THR A 158 -11.28 17.75 -3.23
C THR A 158 -11.63 16.33 -2.80
N CYS A 159 -12.20 16.18 -1.61
CA CYS A 159 -12.56 14.86 -1.09
C CYS A 159 -13.92 14.90 -0.35
N PRO A 160 -14.62 13.78 -0.22
CA PRO A 160 -15.78 13.65 0.67
C PRO A 160 -15.44 14.05 2.10
N LYS A 161 -16.41 14.64 2.81
CA LYS A 161 -16.22 15.06 4.21
C LYS A 161 -15.70 13.95 5.11
N ALA A 162 -16.14 12.72 4.87
CA ALA A 162 -15.73 11.53 5.62
C ALA A 162 -14.22 11.28 5.57
N TYR A 163 -13.53 11.65 4.47
CA TYR A 163 -12.08 11.39 4.33
C TYR A 163 -11.20 12.56 4.76
N ARG A 164 -11.78 13.66 5.19
CA ARG A 164 -11.00 14.84 5.59
C ARG A 164 -9.99 14.55 6.69
N GLU A 165 -10.39 13.82 7.72
CA GLU A 165 -9.51 13.43 8.82
C GLU A 165 -8.41 12.45 8.35
N PHE A 166 -8.75 11.52 7.45
CA PHE A 166 -7.78 10.59 6.86
C PHE A 166 -6.72 11.32 6.06
N TYR A 167 -7.11 12.30 5.25
CA TYR A 167 -6.18 13.16 4.53
C TYR A 167 -5.30 13.98 5.48
N GLN A 168 -5.84 14.52 6.57
CA GLN A 168 -5.05 15.24 7.56
C GLN A 168 -3.96 14.37 8.19
N LYS A 169 -4.27 13.11 8.51
CA LYS A 169 -3.29 12.15 9.03
C LYS A 169 -2.24 11.70 8.00
N THR A 170 -2.54 11.85 6.71
CA THR A 170 -1.66 11.42 5.59
C THR A 170 -0.91 12.61 4.96
N LEU A 171 -1.11 13.85 5.45
CA LEU A 171 -0.53 15.06 4.85
C LEU A 171 1.00 14.98 4.71
N GLY A 172 1.72 14.47 5.71
CA GLY A 172 3.18 14.33 5.65
C GLY A 172 3.64 13.49 4.46
N ASP A 173 2.99 12.36 4.22
CA ASP A 173 3.27 11.48 3.07
C ASP A 173 2.93 12.17 1.74
N LEU A 174 1.82 12.93 1.69
CA LEU A 174 1.42 13.65 0.48
C LEU A 174 2.40 14.79 0.14
N TYR A 175 2.88 15.53 1.12
CA TYR A 175 3.94 16.53 0.91
C TYR A 175 5.20 15.87 0.33
N ALA A 176 5.61 14.74 0.88
CA ALA A 176 6.77 13.98 0.42
C ALA A 176 6.63 13.50 -1.03
N CYS A 177 5.46 12.93 -1.38
CA CYS A 177 5.22 12.37 -2.71
C CYS A 177 4.99 13.41 -3.81
N THR A 178 4.45 14.57 -3.45
CA THR A 178 4.04 15.57 -4.45
C THR A 178 5.01 16.73 -4.59
N ALA A 179 5.90 16.92 -3.60
CA ALA A 179 6.72 18.11 -3.47
C ALA A 179 5.89 19.41 -3.49
N ALA A 180 4.65 19.38 -2.99
CA ALA A 180 3.81 20.57 -2.90
C ALA A 180 4.29 21.48 -1.76
N GLU A 181 4.34 22.79 -2.00
CA GLU A 181 4.61 23.77 -0.95
C GLU A 181 3.38 23.99 -0.05
N LYS A 182 2.20 23.88 -0.62
CA LYS A 182 0.93 24.02 0.10
C LYS A 182 -0.11 23.01 -0.36
N ILE A 183 -0.66 22.23 0.58
CA ILE A 183 -1.80 21.33 0.32
C ILE A 183 -3.05 21.89 0.97
N MET A 184 -4.14 21.98 0.20
CA MET A 184 -5.45 22.43 0.68
C MET A 184 -6.47 21.33 0.46
N ILE A 185 -7.13 20.91 1.55
CA ILE A 185 -8.21 19.90 1.50
C ILE A 185 -9.56 20.65 1.47
N ARG A 186 -10.35 20.41 0.44
CA ARG A 186 -11.70 20.93 0.28
C ARG A 186 -12.70 19.77 0.34
N SER A 187 -13.83 19.99 0.98
CA SER A 187 -14.94 19.04 1.08
C SER A 187 -16.17 19.63 0.45
#